data_788ab5067c65e21c81bd054975bc1f98
#
_entry.id   788ab5067c65e21c81bd054975bc1f98
#
_cell.length_a   1.000
_cell.length_b   1.000
_cell.length_c   1.000
_cell.angle_alpha   90.00
_cell.angle_beta   90.00
_cell.angle_gamma   90.00
#
_symmetry.space_group_name_H-M   'P 1'
#
loop_
_entity.id
_entity.type
_entity.pdbx_description
1 polymer ?
#
loop_
_entity_poly.entity_id
_entity_poly.type
_entity_poly.pdbx_seq_one_letter_code
_entity_poly.pdbx_strand_id
1 'polypeptide(L)'
;MDTKKAIVLGADNNYRDKLETTIKSICYHNRDLKFYIFNEDIPKEWFYLMEKRLEKLNCEILNIEIDAEKVKHFSTPDEHIKYMTYFRYFIAEFVKEDRALYLDCDMVVHGNIDPLFQKDFEENYIIAVPDGWYKNIFNAGMMMVNVHKWKTDNICQNLLELTAEKHQEVYGDQGVLNLLFENKWKKVSPHYNFMVGLDTLGYWAQKPEWFLNSWDENYKPAIIHFEGKDKPWNDSLKTRYRELWWFYNGLDWQTILLEKDSKPTSFSEIATVNLFHTAIFTDTQELEHIEYLVEKLPNVHFHIFAHSYFGPRVQVLNRFLNVSLYPNYTPYQSQEMLSKLDFYLDINHNREIDNIISKVHDLSKPIFAFENTSHDTNNRSQILQKNQTKW
;
A
#
# COMPACT_ATOMS: atom_id res chain seq x y z
N MET A 1 6.17 22.61 27.60
CA MET A 1 5.67 22.66 26.20
C MET A 1 5.75 21.24 25.69
N ASP A 2 4.60 20.60 25.41
CA ASP A 2 4.63 19.29 24.80
C ASP A 2 5.32 19.42 23.44
N THR A 3 6.44 18.76 23.27
CA THR A 3 7.19 18.76 22.00
C THR A 3 6.42 17.91 21.01
N LYS A 4 6.04 18.52 19.87
CA LYS A 4 5.38 17.78 18.79
C LYS A 4 6.25 16.64 18.30
N LYS A 5 5.62 15.54 17.90
CA LYS A 5 6.31 14.35 17.36
C LYS A 5 6.79 14.61 15.94
N ALA A 6 8.08 14.45 15.70
CA ALA A 6 8.68 14.69 14.38
C ALA A 6 8.41 13.52 13.42
N ILE A 7 7.84 13.83 12.26
CA ILE A 7 7.65 12.93 11.11
C ILE A 7 8.49 13.45 9.95
N VAL A 8 9.28 12.59 9.32
CA VAL A 8 10.09 12.94 8.16
C VAL A 8 9.57 12.18 6.94
N LEU A 9 9.33 12.89 5.84
CA LEU A 9 8.89 12.36 4.57
C LEU A 9 9.75 12.96 3.45
N GLY A 10 10.09 12.16 2.44
CA GLY A 10 10.87 12.61 1.27
C GLY A 10 10.09 12.43 -0.02
N ALA A 11 9.95 13.50 -0.84
CA ALA A 11 9.24 13.44 -2.10
C ALA A 11 9.70 14.49 -3.11
N ASP A 12 9.56 14.20 -4.41
CA ASP A 12 9.59 15.20 -5.49
C ASP A 12 8.17 15.72 -5.79
N ASN A 13 8.08 16.73 -6.65
CA ASN A 13 6.80 17.27 -7.07
C ASN A 13 5.92 16.23 -7.80
N ASN A 14 6.50 15.21 -8.44
CA ASN A 14 5.75 14.14 -9.09
C ASN A 14 5.11 13.16 -8.08
N TYR A 15 5.66 13.11 -6.88
CA TYR A 15 5.14 12.27 -5.78
C TYR A 15 4.28 13.05 -4.78
N ARG A 16 4.03 14.33 -5.02
CA ARG A 16 3.33 15.24 -4.11
C ARG A 16 1.93 14.76 -3.71
N ASP A 17 1.17 14.16 -4.61
CA ASP A 17 -0.16 13.61 -4.32
C ASP A 17 -0.09 12.36 -3.43
N LYS A 18 0.96 11.53 -3.57
CA LYS A 18 1.21 10.38 -2.70
C LYS A 18 1.64 10.85 -1.31
N LEU A 19 2.55 11.82 -1.26
CA LEU A 19 2.94 12.50 -0.02
C LEU A 19 1.71 13.05 0.73
N GLU A 20 0.81 13.77 0.03
CA GLU A 20 -0.41 14.30 0.65
C GLU A 20 -1.32 13.18 1.16
N THR A 21 -1.42 12.06 0.45
CA THR A 21 -2.18 10.87 0.88
C THR A 21 -1.60 10.29 2.17
N THR A 22 -0.28 10.14 2.25
CA THR A 22 0.41 9.70 3.47
C THR A 22 0.14 10.64 4.64
N ILE A 23 0.27 11.97 4.44
CA ILE A 23 -0.02 12.97 5.48
C ILE A 23 -1.48 12.90 5.93
N LYS A 24 -2.44 12.79 5.00
CA LYS A 24 -3.86 12.62 5.33
C LYS A 24 -4.09 11.39 6.21
N SER A 25 -3.50 10.25 5.86
CA SER A 25 -3.63 9.01 6.63
C SER A 25 -3.05 9.16 8.04
N ILE A 26 -1.90 9.80 8.18
CA ILE A 26 -1.30 10.09 9.47
C ILE A 26 -2.22 11.00 10.30
N CYS A 27 -2.69 12.11 9.72
CA CYS A 27 -3.52 13.10 10.39
C CYS A 27 -4.93 12.59 10.71
N TYR A 28 -5.42 11.56 10.03
CA TYR A 28 -6.70 10.93 10.34
C TYR A 28 -6.70 10.28 11.72
N HIS A 29 -5.57 9.66 12.10
CA HIS A 29 -5.43 8.91 13.36
C HIS A 29 -4.61 9.61 14.44
N ASN A 30 -3.80 10.62 14.08
CA ASN A 30 -2.80 11.19 14.97
C ASN A 30 -2.82 12.73 14.96
N ARG A 31 -2.39 13.34 16.06
CA ARG A 31 -2.32 14.81 16.26
C ARG A 31 -0.99 15.20 16.91
N ASP A 32 -0.76 16.49 17.03
CA ASP A 32 0.41 17.06 17.68
C ASP A 32 1.72 16.63 16.99
N LEU A 33 1.73 16.78 15.65
CA LEU A 33 2.80 16.32 14.79
C LEU A 33 3.53 17.50 14.15
N LYS A 34 4.78 17.27 13.79
CA LYS A 34 5.60 18.18 13.02
C LYS A 34 6.23 17.46 11.85
N PHE A 35 5.77 17.80 10.65
CA PHE A 35 6.23 17.21 9.42
C PHE A 35 7.45 17.96 8.88
N TYR A 36 8.51 17.23 8.60
CA TYR A 36 9.70 17.66 7.88
C TYR A 36 9.64 17.06 6.48
N ILE A 37 9.40 17.86 5.47
CA ILE A 37 9.27 17.41 4.08
C ILE A 37 10.58 17.68 3.36
N PHE A 38 11.34 16.63 3.11
CA PHE A 38 12.59 16.69 2.38
C PHE A 38 12.30 16.64 0.88
N ASN A 39 12.64 17.69 0.15
CA ASN A 39 12.34 17.82 -1.27
C ASN A 39 13.33 18.75 -1.97
N GLU A 40 13.23 18.89 -3.30
CA GLU A 40 14.00 19.83 -4.09
C GLU A 40 13.14 20.76 -4.96
N ASP A 41 11.89 20.35 -5.29
CA ASP A 41 11.09 20.97 -6.35
C ASP A 41 9.60 21.12 -6.04
N ILE A 42 9.14 20.84 -4.82
CA ILE A 42 7.74 21.03 -4.44
C ILE A 42 7.43 22.52 -4.33
N PRO A 43 6.39 23.03 -5.03
CA PRO A 43 6.04 24.45 -5.01
C PRO A 43 5.73 24.98 -3.60
N LYS A 44 6.20 26.19 -3.28
CA LYS A 44 5.97 26.85 -1.98
C LYS A 44 4.48 27.06 -1.68
N GLU A 45 3.68 27.24 -2.71
CA GLU A 45 2.22 27.42 -2.61
C GLU A 45 1.55 26.16 -2.02
N TRP A 46 2.05 24.97 -2.35
CA TRP A 46 1.56 23.75 -1.74
C TRP A 46 1.82 23.70 -0.24
N PHE A 47 3.02 24.10 0.21
CA PHE A 47 3.34 24.18 1.63
C PHE A 47 2.46 25.19 2.35
N TYR A 48 2.21 26.36 1.76
CA TYR A 48 1.31 27.35 2.33
C TYR A 48 -0.12 26.82 2.51
N LEU A 49 -0.65 26.08 1.53
CA LEU A 49 -1.97 25.44 1.64
C LEU A 49 -1.98 24.35 2.71
N MET A 50 -0.94 23.54 2.77
CA MET A 50 -0.82 22.46 3.77
C MET A 50 -0.69 23.01 5.19
N GLU A 51 0.07 24.08 5.39
CA GLU A 51 0.20 24.75 6.69
C GLU A 51 -1.17 25.17 7.23
N LYS A 52 -2.00 25.82 6.41
CA LYS A 52 -3.36 26.24 6.79
C LYS A 52 -4.28 25.08 7.17
N ARG A 53 -4.09 23.91 6.57
CA ARG A 53 -4.85 22.69 6.86
C ARG A 53 -4.38 22.05 8.17
N LEU A 54 -3.07 21.92 8.31
CA LEU A 54 -2.42 21.23 9.42
C LEU A 54 -2.47 22.01 10.74
N GLU A 55 -2.42 23.35 10.70
CA GLU A 55 -2.57 24.21 11.87
C GLU A 55 -3.84 23.90 12.66
N LYS A 56 -4.95 23.64 11.99
CA LYS A 56 -6.24 23.28 12.61
C LYS A 56 -6.21 21.93 13.32
N LEU A 57 -5.23 21.08 13.02
CA LEU A 57 -5.00 19.78 13.66
C LEU A 57 -3.92 19.83 14.74
N ASN A 58 -3.45 21.03 15.10
CA ASN A 58 -2.27 21.27 15.93
C ASN A 58 -0.99 20.61 15.36
N CYS A 59 -0.91 20.51 14.02
CA CYS A 59 0.25 19.98 13.31
C CYS A 59 1.00 21.11 12.59
N GLU A 60 2.30 20.91 12.37
CA GLU A 60 3.20 21.82 11.65
C GLU A 60 3.75 21.11 10.42
N ILE A 61 4.10 21.88 9.38
CA ILE A 61 4.81 21.38 8.20
C ILE A 61 5.97 22.31 7.87
N LEU A 62 7.13 21.73 7.60
CA LEU A 62 8.33 22.45 7.22
C LEU A 62 8.77 22.01 5.82
N ASN A 63 9.01 22.99 4.97
CA ASN A 63 9.69 22.79 3.70
C ASN A 63 11.20 22.71 3.95
N ILE A 64 11.79 21.55 3.68
CA ILE A 64 13.24 21.34 3.79
C ILE A 64 13.78 21.05 2.40
N GLU A 65 14.34 22.09 1.78
CA GLU A 65 14.99 21.97 0.48
C GLU A 65 16.35 21.31 0.67
N ILE A 66 16.54 20.13 0.08
CA ILE A 66 17.80 19.39 0.10
C ILE A 66 18.59 19.71 -1.16
N ASP A 67 19.87 20.03 -1.01
CA ASP A 67 20.78 20.15 -2.13
C ASP A 67 21.04 18.76 -2.75
N ALA A 68 20.35 18.47 -3.84
CA ALA A 68 20.41 17.21 -4.54
C ALA A 68 21.80 16.92 -5.13
N GLU A 69 22.66 17.94 -5.36
CA GLU A 69 24.03 17.73 -5.87
C GLU A 69 24.85 16.84 -4.95
N LYS A 70 24.52 16.78 -3.66
CA LYS A 70 25.19 15.91 -2.70
C LYS A 70 24.95 14.44 -2.93
N VAL A 71 23.87 14.03 -3.60
CA VAL A 71 23.44 12.62 -3.69
C VAL A 71 23.04 12.16 -5.10
N LYS A 72 22.72 13.06 -6.03
CA LYS A 72 22.21 12.66 -7.37
C LYS A 72 23.20 11.88 -8.21
N HIS A 73 24.49 11.90 -7.87
CA HIS A 73 25.54 11.14 -8.56
C HIS A 73 25.65 9.68 -8.06
N PHE A 74 24.97 9.33 -6.97
CA PHE A 74 24.92 7.95 -6.50
C PHE A 74 23.97 7.12 -7.39
N SER A 75 24.38 5.90 -7.70
CA SER A 75 23.54 4.97 -8.45
C SER A 75 22.37 4.49 -7.59
N THR A 76 21.22 4.37 -8.22
CA THR A 76 20.04 3.71 -7.63
C THR A 76 19.88 2.33 -8.23
N PRO A 77 19.44 1.33 -7.46
CA PRO A 77 19.41 -0.07 -7.90
C PRO A 77 18.39 -0.36 -8.99
N ASP A 78 17.39 0.52 -9.16
CA ASP A 78 16.29 0.34 -10.10
C ASP A 78 15.84 1.71 -10.65
N GLU A 79 15.34 1.76 -11.88
CA GLU A 79 14.81 2.98 -12.50
C GLU A 79 13.63 3.61 -11.71
N HIS A 80 12.95 2.81 -10.89
CA HIS A 80 11.86 3.28 -10.04
C HIS A 80 12.32 3.95 -8.75
N ILE A 81 13.58 3.70 -8.34
CA ILE A 81 14.17 4.29 -7.13
C ILE A 81 15.01 5.48 -7.54
N LYS A 82 14.59 6.67 -7.15
CA LYS A 82 15.30 7.90 -7.44
C LYS A 82 16.30 8.23 -6.35
N TYR A 83 17.32 9.06 -6.68
CA TYR A 83 18.33 9.52 -5.71
C TYR A 83 17.73 10.21 -4.46
N MET A 84 16.48 10.62 -4.51
CA MET A 84 15.78 11.22 -3.37
C MET A 84 15.60 10.26 -2.20
N THR A 85 15.72 8.96 -2.44
CA THR A 85 15.80 7.96 -1.37
C THR A 85 16.94 8.26 -0.39
N TYR A 86 18.02 8.90 -0.85
CA TYR A 86 19.15 9.31 0.00
C TYR A 86 18.86 10.54 0.87
N PHE A 87 17.75 11.26 0.65
CA PHE A 87 17.41 12.45 1.46
C PHE A 87 17.21 12.11 2.94
N ARG A 88 16.83 10.87 3.27
CA ARG A 88 16.73 10.41 4.67
C ARG A 88 18.04 10.47 5.45
N TYR A 89 19.19 10.57 4.79
CA TYR A 89 20.50 10.73 5.44
C TYR A 89 20.62 12.05 6.18
N PHE A 90 19.92 13.09 5.70
CA PHE A 90 19.98 14.45 6.25
C PHE A 90 19.06 14.65 7.47
N ILE A 91 18.41 13.62 8.00
CA ILE A 91 17.50 13.72 9.14
C ILE A 91 18.19 14.44 10.32
N ALA A 92 19.43 14.07 10.65
CA ALA A 92 20.15 14.66 11.76
C ALA A 92 20.57 16.13 11.54
N GLU A 93 20.63 16.60 10.29
CA GLU A 93 20.99 18.00 9.99
C GLU A 93 19.79 18.95 10.21
N PHE A 94 18.57 18.49 9.90
CA PHE A 94 17.40 19.37 9.85
C PHE A 94 16.39 19.16 10.98
N VAL A 95 16.24 17.94 11.50
CA VAL A 95 15.27 17.64 12.56
C VAL A 95 15.80 18.14 13.89
N LYS A 96 14.97 18.88 14.64
CA LYS A 96 15.36 19.49 15.92
C LYS A 96 15.10 18.59 17.12
N GLU A 97 14.10 17.74 17.02
CA GLU A 97 13.67 16.78 18.04
C GLU A 97 14.71 15.65 18.21
N ASP A 98 14.78 15.06 19.41
CA ASP A 98 15.76 13.99 19.71
C ASP A 98 15.42 12.67 19.01
N ARG A 99 14.20 12.54 18.50
CA ARG A 99 13.73 11.37 17.75
C ARG A 99 12.77 11.78 16.63
N ALA A 100 12.79 11.04 15.53
CA ALA A 100 11.91 11.26 14.41
C ALA A 100 11.46 9.93 13.78
N LEU A 101 10.22 9.86 13.35
CA LEU A 101 9.71 8.76 12.53
C LEU A 101 9.86 9.13 11.05
N TYR A 102 10.72 8.41 10.35
CA TYR A 102 10.82 8.47 8.89
C TYR A 102 9.84 7.48 8.27
N LEU A 103 9.13 7.91 7.23
CA LEU A 103 8.23 7.08 6.43
C LEU A 103 8.44 7.37 4.94
N ASP A 104 8.39 6.33 4.11
CA ASP A 104 8.28 6.47 2.67
C ASP A 104 6.87 6.96 2.27
N CYS A 105 6.77 7.66 1.12
CA CYS A 105 5.51 8.26 0.66
C CYS A 105 4.56 7.27 -0.04
N ASP A 106 4.94 6.01 -0.13
CA ASP A 106 4.10 4.90 -0.58
C ASP A 106 3.51 4.09 0.59
N MET A 107 3.36 4.77 1.73
CA MET A 107 2.75 4.20 2.93
C MET A 107 1.43 4.89 3.28
N VAL A 108 0.56 4.17 3.98
CA VAL A 108 -0.57 4.74 4.71
C VAL A 108 -0.51 4.33 6.17
N VAL A 109 -0.80 5.30 7.05
CA VAL A 109 -0.91 5.08 8.49
C VAL A 109 -2.39 4.85 8.82
N HIS A 110 -2.71 3.64 9.30
CA HIS A 110 -4.06 3.17 9.58
C HIS A 110 -4.30 2.96 11.08
N GLY A 111 -3.53 3.64 11.92
CA GLY A 111 -3.64 3.52 13.36
C GLY A 111 -2.80 4.54 14.15
N ASN A 112 -2.79 4.39 15.46
CA ASN A 112 -2.02 5.24 16.36
C ASN A 112 -0.52 4.86 16.30
N ILE A 113 0.33 5.87 16.08
CA ILE A 113 1.79 5.74 16.05
C ILE A 113 2.49 6.18 17.33
N ASP A 114 1.77 6.68 18.34
CA ASP A 114 2.35 7.11 19.61
C ASP A 114 3.20 6.03 20.30
N PRO A 115 2.83 4.73 20.26
CA PRO A 115 3.65 3.69 20.86
C PRO A 115 5.05 3.58 20.28
N LEU A 116 5.28 4.00 19.02
CA LEU A 116 6.62 4.04 18.43
C LEU A 116 7.50 5.11 19.10
N PHE A 117 6.92 6.28 19.39
CA PHE A 117 7.62 7.39 20.03
C PHE A 117 7.96 7.12 21.50
N GLN A 118 7.31 6.13 22.11
CA GLN A 118 7.57 5.73 23.52
C GLN A 118 8.61 4.62 23.63
N LYS A 119 9.02 4.00 22.50
CA LYS A 119 10.01 2.92 22.54
C LYS A 119 11.39 3.44 22.91
N ASP A 120 12.05 2.70 23.79
CA ASP A 120 13.45 2.96 24.15
C ASP A 120 14.36 2.44 23.01
N PHE A 121 15.30 3.29 22.59
CA PHE A 121 16.33 2.90 21.61
C PHE A 121 17.37 1.96 22.22
N GLU A 122 17.51 1.94 23.55
CA GLU A 122 18.68 1.35 24.20
C GLU A 122 19.95 1.96 23.61
N GLU A 123 20.93 1.14 23.18
CA GLU A 123 22.16 1.63 22.53
C GLU A 123 22.04 1.77 21.00
N ASN A 124 20.82 1.60 20.43
CA ASN A 124 20.64 1.54 18.99
C ASN A 124 20.41 2.93 18.36
N TYR A 125 20.72 3.04 17.08
CA TYR A 125 20.54 4.24 16.24
C TYR A 125 19.15 4.31 15.60
N ILE A 126 18.53 3.14 15.39
CA ILE A 126 17.27 2.97 14.65
C ILE A 126 16.42 1.92 15.35
N ILE A 127 15.09 2.14 15.34
CA ILE A 127 14.09 1.09 15.56
C ILE A 127 13.35 0.90 14.24
N ALA A 128 13.34 -0.34 13.70
CA ALA A 128 12.74 -0.63 12.41
C ALA A 128 12.15 -2.05 12.36
N VAL A 129 11.42 -2.33 11.31
CA VAL A 129 10.88 -3.67 11.04
C VAL A 129 11.89 -4.48 10.22
N PRO A 130 12.13 -5.76 10.57
CA PRO A 130 12.95 -6.64 9.74
C PRO A 130 12.45 -6.69 8.30
N ASP A 131 13.36 -6.65 7.34
CA ASP A 131 13.03 -6.86 5.93
C ASP A 131 12.54 -8.30 5.71
N GLY A 132 11.46 -8.46 4.95
CA GLY A 132 10.90 -9.77 4.68
C GLY A 132 11.67 -10.59 3.64
N TRP A 133 12.52 -9.95 2.83
CA TRP A 133 13.30 -10.58 1.76
C TRP A 133 14.62 -11.14 2.24
N TYR A 134 15.28 -10.40 3.13
CA TYR A 134 16.64 -10.68 3.55
C TYR A 134 16.70 -10.84 5.07
N LYS A 135 17.45 -11.85 5.50
CA LYS A 135 17.66 -12.08 6.94
C LYS A 135 18.62 -11.05 7.50
N ASN A 136 18.36 -10.65 8.75
CA ASN A 136 19.24 -9.79 9.57
C ASN A 136 19.40 -8.34 9.09
N ILE A 137 18.58 -7.88 8.16
CA ILE A 137 18.49 -6.46 7.77
C ILE A 137 17.11 -5.91 8.09
N PHE A 138 17.01 -4.59 8.13
CA PHE A 138 15.73 -3.89 8.28
C PHE A 138 15.28 -3.27 6.96
N ASN A 139 13.97 -3.12 6.81
CA ASN A 139 13.38 -2.33 5.73
C ASN A 139 13.45 -0.85 6.09
N ALA A 140 14.07 -0.05 5.22
CA ALA A 140 14.33 1.37 5.46
C ALA A 140 13.11 2.29 5.22
N GLY A 141 12.00 1.76 4.70
CA GLY A 141 10.79 2.54 4.44
C GLY A 141 10.13 3.09 5.71
N MET A 142 10.32 2.42 6.86
CA MET A 142 9.92 2.93 8.17
C MET A 142 11.07 2.83 9.15
N MET A 143 11.48 3.97 9.71
CA MET A 143 12.54 4.03 10.73
C MET A 143 12.18 5.04 11.82
N MET A 144 12.14 4.59 13.07
CA MET A 144 12.24 5.51 14.21
C MET A 144 13.73 5.79 14.42
N VAL A 145 14.14 7.03 14.22
CA VAL A 145 15.54 7.47 14.23
C VAL A 145 15.88 8.14 15.56
N ASN A 146 17.00 7.72 16.18
CA ASN A 146 17.61 8.40 17.30
C ASN A 146 18.40 9.61 16.79
N VAL A 147 17.71 10.74 16.61
CA VAL A 147 18.28 11.94 15.99
C VAL A 147 19.43 12.50 16.83
N HIS A 148 19.31 12.47 18.16
CA HIS A 148 20.38 12.89 19.06
C HIS A 148 21.68 12.11 18.78
N LYS A 149 21.59 10.77 18.75
CA LYS A 149 22.75 9.91 18.51
C LYS A 149 23.30 10.06 17.08
N TRP A 150 22.41 10.26 16.08
CA TRP A 150 22.84 10.54 14.71
C TRP A 150 23.64 11.86 14.59
N LYS A 151 23.24 12.89 15.34
CA LYS A 151 24.00 14.17 15.41
C LYS A 151 25.36 13.97 16.07
N THR A 152 25.37 13.35 17.25
CA THR A 152 26.59 13.17 18.05
C THR A 152 27.65 12.39 17.28
N ASP A 153 27.24 11.37 16.52
CA ASP A 153 28.14 10.45 15.84
C ASP A 153 28.33 10.79 14.35
N ASN A 154 27.90 11.99 13.90
CA ASN A 154 28.03 12.50 12.53
C ASN A 154 27.51 11.51 11.47
N ILE A 155 26.38 10.87 11.72
CA ILE A 155 25.85 9.78 10.89
C ILE A 155 25.58 10.22 9.44
N CYS A 156 25.13 11.45 9.22
CA CYS A 156 24.91 11.96 7.85
C CYS A 156 26.20 11.88 7.02
N GLN A 157 27.32 12.37 7.54
CA GLN A 157 28.61 12.33 6.85
C GLN A 157 29.08 10.89 6.63
N ASN A 158 28.97 10.05 7.65
CA ASN A 158 29.36 8.63 7.54
C ASN A 158 28.55 7.88 6.47
N LEU A 159 27.23 8.17 6.34
CA LEU A 159 26.38 7.59 5.30
C LEU A 159 26.79 8.06 3.92
N LEU A 160 27.08 9.35 3.73
CA LEU A 160 27.52 9.90 2.44
C LEU A 160 28.85 9.29 2.01
N GLU A 161 29.84 9.20 2.90
CA GLU A 161 31.14 8.59 2.64
C GLU A 161 31.00 7.09 2.30
N LEU A 162 30.25 6.34 3.10
CA LEU A 162 30.00 4.92 2.84
C LEU A 162 29.23 4.70 1.54
N THR A 163 28.28 5.59 1.21
CA THR A 163 27.58 5.52 -0.09
C THR A 163 28.54 5.79 -1.23
N ALA A 164 29.39 6.79 -1.15
CA ALA A 164 30.37 7.09 -2.19
C ALA A 164 31.29 5.87 -2.47
N GLU A 165 31.63 5.11 -1.42
CA GLU A 165 32.44 3.90 -1.54
C GLU A 165 31.64 2.68 -2.06
N LYS A 166 30.38 2.49 -1.62
CA LYS A 166 29.64 1.21 -1.72
C LYS A 166 28.37 1.23 -2.58
N HIS A 167 27.91 2.37 -3.11
CA HIS A 167 26.60 2.46 -3.79
C HIS A 167 26.45 1.53 -5.02
N GLN A 168 27.56 1.03 -5.59
CA GLN A 168 27.53 0.07 -6.69
C GLN A 168 27.51 -1.40 -6.23
N GLU A 169 27.84 -1.65 -4.96
CA GLU A 169 27.97 -2.98 -4.38
C GLU A 169 26.72 -3.39 -3.58
N VAL A 170 25.90 -2.43 -3.17
CA VAL A 170 24.75 -2.64 -2.30
C VAL A 170 23.44 -2.15 -2.93
N TYR A 171 22.31 -2.63 -2.41
CA TYR A 171 21.01 -2.27 -2.92
C TYR A 171 20.58 -0.90 -2.36
N GLY A 172 20.97 0.17 -3.02
CA GLY A 172 20.56 1.54 -2.74
C GLY A 172 20.87 2.02 -1.32
N ASP A 173 20.11 2.97 -0.86
CA ASP A 173 20.21 3.55 0.49
C ASP A 173 19.92 2.54 1.60
N GLN A 174 18.96 1.62 1.39
CA GLN A 174 18.68 0.56 2.37
C GLN A 174 19.89 -0.33 2.60
N GLY A 175 20.63 -0.68 1.55
CA GLY A 175 21.86 -1.47 1.67
C GLY A 175 22.93 -0.74 2.49
N VAL A 176 23.15 0.55 2.21
CA VAL A 176 24.13 1.37 2.93
C VAL A 176 23.75 1.54 4.41
N LEU A 177 22.48 1.83 4.68
CA LEU A 177 21.96 1.95 6.05
C LEU A 177 22.16 0.65 6.84
N ASN A 178 21.88 -0.50 6.23
CA ASN A 178 22.08 -1.80 6.87
C ASN A 178 23.55 -2.15 7.10
N LEU A 179 24.46 -1.70 6.24
CA LEU A 179 25.90 -1.84 6.48
C LEU A 179 26.37 -0.99 7.66
N LEU A 180 25.98 0.30 7.70
CA LEU A 180 26.42 1.21 8.77
C LEU A 180 25.85 0.81 10.13
N PHE A 181 24.61 0.34 10.14
CA PHE A 181 23.88 0.00 11.38
C PHE A 181 23.82 -1.50 11.65
N GLU A 182 24.71 -2.30 11.05
CA GLU A 182 24.80 -3.72 11.35
C GLU A 182 24.89 -3.95 12.88
N ASN A 183 23.97 -4.75 13.41
CA ASN A 183 23.82 -5.01 14.86
C ASN A 183 23.59 -3.76 15.75
N LYS A 184 23.22 -2.60 15.18
CA LYS A 184 22.98 -1.33 15.90
C LYS A 184 21.54 -0.81 15.71
N TRP A 185 20.60 -1.69 15.42
CA TRP A 185 19.20 -1.36 15.28
C TRP A 185 18.32 -2.32 16.08
N LYS A 186 17.19 -1.81 16.56
CA LYS A 186 16.22 -2.55 17.37
C LYS A 186 15.02 -2.97 16.54
N LYS A 187 14.62 -4.23 16.67
CA LYS A 187 13.48 -4.79 15.97
C LYS A 187 12.16 -4.34 16.58
N VAL A 188 11.18 -4.05 15.72
CA VAL A 188 9.80 -3.80 16.10
C VAL A 188 8.85 -4.69 15.27
N SER A 189 7.62 -4.84 15.75
CA SER A 189 6.59 -5.66 15.10
C SER A 189 6.32 -5.23 13.64
N PRO A 190 6.10 -6.16 12.71
CA PRO A 190 5.63 -5.88 11.35
C PRO A 190 4.34 -5.05 11.29
N HIS A 191 3.60 -4.95 12.39
CA HIS A 191 2.46 -4.06 12.54
C HIS A 191 2.76 -2.59 12.16
N TYR A 192 4.02 -2.15 12.29
CA TYR A 192 4.46 -0.78 12.00
C TYR A 192 5.16 -0.61 10.65
N ASN A 193 5.28 -1.64 9.87
CA ASN A 193 5.71 -1.60 8.47
C ASN A 193 5.25 -2.89 7.78
N PHE A 194 3.96 -2.96 7.50
CA PHE A 194 3.37 -4.12 6.85
C PHE A 194 3.62 -4.04 5.35
N MET A 195 4.58 -4.80 4.86
CA MET A 195 5.06 -4.82 3.48
C MET A 195 4.12 -5.66 2.60
N VAL A 196 3.26 -5.00 1.83
CA VAL A 196 2.21 -5.65 1.02
C VAL A 196 2.78 -6.47 -0.14
N GLY A 197 3.91 -6.05 -0.70
CA GLY A 197 4.59 -6.77 -1.79
C GLY A 197 5.01 -8.20 -1.43
N LEU A 198 5.26 -8.46 -0.15
CA LEU A 198 5.64 -9.79 0.34
C LEU A 198 4.52 -10.83 0.21
N ASP A 199 3.26 -10.41 0.23
CA ASP A 199 2.11 -11.33 0.11
C ASP A 199 2.19 -12.14 -1.19
N THR A 200 2.36 -11.45 -2.32
CA THR A 200 2.44 -12.11 -3.64
C THR A 200 3.71 -12.93 -3.79
N LEU A 201 4.82 -12.39 -3.36
CA LEU A 201 6.13 -13.00 -3.54
C LEU A 201 6.37 -14.15 -2.58
N GLY A 202 5.93 -14.03 -1.34
CA GLY A 202 5.97 -15.12 -0.37
C GLY A 202 5.22 -16.35 -0.88
N TYR A 203 4.07 -16.15 -1.51
CA TYR A 203 3.32 -17.23 -2.14
C TYR A 203 4.10 -17.89 -3.28
N TRP A 204 4.58 -17.11 -4.25
CA TRP A 204 5.32 -17.65 -5.41
C TRP A 204 6.66 -18.26 -5.04
N ALA A 205 7.34 -17.71 -4.04
CA ALA A 205 8.58 -18.25 -3.51
C ALA A 205 8.38 -19.42 -2.53
N GLN A 206 7.13 -19.81 -2.24
CA GLN A 206 6.78 -20.83 -1.25
C GLN A 206 7.39 -20.56 0.14
N LYS A 207 7.40 -19.29 0.56
CA LYS A 207 7.91 -18.85 1.85
C LYS A 207 6.78 -18.34 2.76
N PRO A 208 5.94 -19.23 3.29
CA PRO A 208 4.78 -18.86 4.08
C PRO A 208 5.14 -18.08 5.36
N GLU A 209 6.35 -18.23 5.88
CA GLU A 209 6.83 -17.49 7.03
C GLU A 209 6.87 -15.98 6.84
N TRP A 210 6.86 -15.49 5.61
CA TRP A 210 6.85 -14.05 5.31
C TRP A 210 5.48 -13.40 5.52
N PHE A 211 4.41 -14.21 5.55
CA PHE A 211 3.03 -13.72 5.63
C PHE A 211 2.14 -14.47 6.64
N LEU A 212 2.66 -15.43 7.39
CA LEU A 212 1.86 -16.24 8.34
C LEU A 212 1.04 -15.40 9.33
N ASN A 213 1.57 -14.25 9.78
CA ASN A 213 0.86 -13.36 10.69
C ASN A 213 0.01 -12.30 9.96
N SER A 214 0.16 -12.18 8.65
CA SER A 214 -0.52 -11.17 7.84
C SER A 214 -1.86 -11.65 7.26
N TRP A 215 -2.16 -12.94 7.39
CA TRP A 215 -3.33 -13.57 6.82
C TRP A 215 -4.51 -13.73 7.79
N ASP A 216 -4.33 -13.25 9.02
CA ASP A 216 -5.43 -13.12 9.96
C ASP A 216 -6.34 -11.97 9.49
N GLU A 217 -7.60 -12.25 9.22
CA GLU A 217 -8.62 -11.25 8.84
C GLU A 217 -8.77 -10.13 9.88
N ASN A 218 -8.43 -10.42 11.13
CA ASN A 218 -8.45 -9.47 12.23
C ASN A 218 -7.15 -8.67 12.36
N TYR A 219 -6.12 -8.99 11.57
CA TYR A 219 -4.85 -8.28 11.62
C TYR A 219 -4.97 -6.92 10.93
N LYS A 220 -4.91 -5.87 11.73
CA LYS A 220 -4.97 -4.48 11.27
C LYS A 220 -3.63 -3.79 11.51
N PRO A 221 -2.74 -3.75 10.51
CA PRO A 221 -1.46 -3.06 10.67
C PRO A 221 -1.67 -1.57 10.88
N ALA A 222 -0.86 -0.96 11.75
CA ALA A 222 -0.89 0.48 11.98
C ALA A 222 -0.24 1.26 10.83
N ILE A 223 0.76 0.67 10.16
CA ILE A 223 1.42 1.27 8.99
C ILE A 223 1.49 0.22 7.90
N ILE A 224 0.92 0.53 6.74
CA ILE A 224 0.88 -0.30 5.54
C ILE A 224 1.85 0.29 4.52
N HIS A 225 2.76 -0.52 4.02
CA HIS A 225 3.78 -0.14 3.04
C HIS A 225 3.51 -0.84 1.70
N PHE A 226 3.22 -0.06 0.68
CA PHE A 226 3.04 -0.54 -0.68
C PHE A 226 4.39 -0.58 -1.40
N GLU A 227 5.30 -1.42 -0.90
CA GLU A 227 6.65 -1.55 -1.44
C GLU A 227 6.66 -2.15 -2.85
N GLY A 228 7.80 -2.03 -3.54
CA GLY A 228 8.00 -2.56 -4.87
C GLY A 228 7.28 -1.77 -5.96
N LYS A 229 7.10 -2.39 -7.14
CA LYS A 229 6.53 -1.75 -8.34
C LYS A 229 5.01 -1.77 -8.41
N ASP A 230 4.38 -2.68 -7.68
CA ASP A 230 2.91 -2.88 -7.71
C ASP A 230 2.23 -1.91 -6.75
N LYS A 231 2.10 -0.66 -7.19
CA LYS A 231 1.56 0.43 -6.37
C LYS A 231 0.03 0.47 -6.37
N PRO A 232 -0.61 0.91 -5.27
CA PRO A 232 -2.08 0.96 -5.16
C PRO A 232 -2.74 1.92 -6.16
N TRP A 233 -2.01 2.88 -6.72
CA TRP A 233 -2.48 3.80 -7.75
C TRP A 233 -2.31 3.29 -9.19
N ASN A 234 -1.73 2.12 -9.40
CA ASN A 234 -1.64 1.49 -10.71
C ASN A 234 -2.98 0.89 -11.12
N ASP A 235 -3.35 1.02 -12.40
CA ASP A 235 -4.70 0.72 -12.89
C ASP A 235 -5.09 -0.76 -12.84
N SER A 236 -4.16 -1.65 -13.15
CA SER A 236 -4.46 -3.06 -13.45
C SER A 236 -4.15 -4.04 -12.32
N LEU A 237 -3.65 -3.56 -11.19
CA LEU A 237 -3.23 -4.43 -10.09
C LEU A 237 -4.05 -4.17 -8.85
N LYS A 238 -4.59 -5.24 -8.26
CA LYS A 238 -5.18 -5.17 -6.93
C LYS A 238 -4.19 -5.71 -5.92
N THR A 239 -3.55 -4.78 -5.23
CA THR A 239 -2.74 -5.07 -4.05
C THR A 239 -3.64 -5.11 -2.81
N ARG A 240 -3.26 -5.91 -1.82
CA ARG A 240 -3.93 -5.94 -0.52
C ARG A 240 -3.97 -4.53 0.08
N TYR A 241 -5.06 -4.16 0.73
CA TYR A 241 -5.29 -2.82 1.30
C TYR A 241 -5.26 -1.66 0.29
N ARG A 242 -5.35 -1.93 -1.03
CA ARG A 242 -5.43 -0.89 -2.06
C ARG A 242 -6.55 0.10 -1.78
N GLU A 243 -7.71 -0.38 -1.33
CA GLU A 243 -8.88 0.42 -0.99
C GLU A 243 -8.59 1.42 0.15
N LEU A 244 -7.72 1.10 1.10
CA LEU A 244 -7.33 2.04 2.16
C LEU A 244 -6.50 3.20 1.61
N TRP A 245 -5.60 2.92 0.66
CA TRP A 245 -4.86 4.01 0.01
C TRP A 245 -5.80 4.97 -0.70
N TRP A 246 -6.76 4.44 -1.48
CA TRP A 246 -7.75 5.25 -2.19
C TRP A 246 -8.71 5.96 -1.25
N PHE A 247 -9.06 5.35 -0.12
CA PHE A 247 -9.81 6.01 0.94
C PHE A 247 -9.09 7.28 1.40
N TYR A 248 -7.83 7.19 1.84
CA TYR A 248 -7.07 8.34 2.33
C TYR A 248 -6.78 9.36 1.22
N ASN A 249 -6.52 8.92 -0.01
CA ASN A 249 -6.33 9.80 -1.15
C ASN A 249 -7.57 10.66 -1.42
N GLY A 250 -8.76 10.05 -1.41
CA GLY A 250 -10.04 10.69 -1.66
C GLY A 250 -10.60 11.52 -0.51
N LEU A 251 -10.02 11.41 0.70
CA LEU A 251 -10.51 12.19 1.86
C LEU A 251 -10.37 13.70 1.62
N ASP A 252 -11.44 14.41 1.94
CA ASP A 252 -11.39 15.86 2.08
C ASP A 252 -10.71 16.24 3.39
N TRP A 253 -9.88 17.28 3.36
CA TRP A 253 -9.27 17.82 4.58
C TRP A 253 -10.31 18.26 5.61
N GLN A 254 -11.47 18.71 5.17
CA GLN A 254 -12.56 19.07 6.05
C GLN A 254 -13.09 17.86 6.83
N THR A 255 -13.18 16.71 6.20
CA THR A 255 -13.56 15.46 6.86
C THR A 255 -12.56 15.09 7.96
N ILE A 256 -11.24 15.16 7.67
CA ILE A 256 -10.19 14.90 8.67
C ILE A 256 -10.27 15.86 9.87
N LEU A 257 -10.73 17.10 9.63
CA LEU A 257 -10.88 18.13 10.69
C LEU A 257 -12.09 17.90 11.57
N LEU A 258 -13.18 17.34 11.03
CA LEU A 258 -14.45 17.17 11.72
C LEU A 258 -14.58 15.83 12.45
N GLU A 259 -13.95 14.79 11.91
CA GLU A 259 -14.11 13.43 12.42
C GLU A 259 -12.99 13.04 13.40
N LYS A 260 -13.11 13.53 14.64
CA LYS A 260 -12.17 13.13 15.71
C LYS A 260 -12.33 11.68 16.18
N ASP A 261 -13.47 11.05 15.96
CA ASP A 261 -13.87 9.79 16.61
C ASP A 261 -14.47 8.72 15.67
N SER A 262 -14.57 8.96 14.37
CA SER A 262 -15.10 7.96 13.44
C SER A 262 -14.01 6.96 13.02
N LYS A 263 -14.36 5.67 13.07
CA LYS A 263 -13.51 4.63 12.48
C LYS A 263 -13.49 4.81 10.97
N PRO A 264 -12.32 4.66 10.31
CA PRO A 264 -12.28 4.68 8.85
C PRO A 264 -13.19 3.58 8.32
N THR A 265 -14.19 4.00 7.57
CA THR A 265 -14.98 3.12 6.73
C THR A 265 -14.15 2.73 5.52
N SER A 266 -14.31 1.52 5.02
CA SER A 266 -13.67 1.13 3.76
C SER A 266 -14.17 2.02 2.62
N PHE A 267 -13.40 2.18 1.55
CA PHE A 267 -13.86 2.94 0.37
C PHE A 267 -15.19 2.38 -0.17
N SER A 268 -15.40 1.06 -0.07
CA SER A 268 -16.67 0.41 -0.40
C SER A 268 -17.84 0.84 0.50
N GLU A 269 -17.59 1.23 1.74
CA GLU A 269 -18.63 1.75 2.65
C GLU A 269 -18.94 3.24 2.39
N ILE A 270 -17.97 4.00 1.85
CA ILE A 270 -18.19 5.39 1.42
C ILE A 270 -18.96 5.43 0.11
N ALA A 271 -18.66 4.52 -0.79
CA ALA A 271 -19.39 4.30 -2.03
C ALA A 271 -20.70 3.52 -1.80
N THR A 272 -21.38 3.68 -0.65
CA THR A 272 -22.59 2.94 -0.28
C THR A 272 -23.75 3.08 -1.26
N VAL A 273 -23.55 2.50 -2.39
CA VAL A 273 -24.58 1.77 -3.11
C VAL A 273 -24.48 0.33 -2.56
N ASN A 274 -25.56 -0.32 -2.18
CA ASN A 274 -25.58 -1.75 -1.86
C ASN A 274 -25.01 -2.50 -3.06
N LEU A 275 -23.68 -2.73 -3.06
CA LEU A 275 -23.02 -3.41 -4.16
C LEU A 275 -23.09 -4.91 -3.90
N PHE A 276 -23.65 -5.62 -4.85
CA PHE A 276 -23.50 -7.07 -4.91
C PHE A 276 -22.11 -7.39 -5.46
N HIS A 277 -21.46 -8.40 -4.91
CA HIS A 277 -20.15 -8.86 -5.35
C HIS A 277 -20.27 -10.15 -6.13
N THR A 278 -19.75 -10.15 -7.37
CA THR A 278 -19.64 -11.35 -8.19
C THR A 278 -18.20 -11.62 -8.58
N ALA A 279 -17.85 -12.89 -8.76
CA ALA A 279 -16.53 -13.30 -9.23
C ALA A 279 -16.62 -14.07 -10.55
N ILE A 280 -15.56 -13.97 -11.35
CA ILE A 280 -15.33 -14.71 -12.59
C ILE A 280 -13.89 -15.20 -12.56
N PHE A 281 -13.67 -16.50 -12.63
CA PHE A 281 -12.32 -17.07 -12.76
C PHE A 281 -12.12 -17.50 -14.21
N THR A 282 -11.00 -17.09 -14.83
CA THR A 282 -10.77 -17.32 -16.24
C THR A 282 -9.30 -17.51 -16.62
N ASP A 283 -9.04 -18.30 -17.64
CA ASP A 283 -7.76 -18.42 -18.36
C ASP A 283 -7.88 -17.97 -19.83
N THR A 284 -8.99 -17.32 -20.18
CA THR A 284 -9.28 -16.80 -21.53
C THR A 284 -9.74 -15.35 -21.48
N GLN A 285 -9.67 -14.66 -22.62
CA GLN A 285 -10.27 -13.33 -22.80
C GLN A 285 -11.74 -13.40 -23.28
N GLU A 286 -12.23 -14.61 -23.57
CA GLU A 286 -13.57 -14.87 -24.06
C GLU A 286 -14.52 -15.05 -22.86
N LEU A 287 -15.13 -13.93 -22.44
CA LEU A 287 -16.14 -13.88 -21.36
C LEU A 287 -17.48 -13.50 -21.97
N GLU A 288 -18.46 -14.39 -21.88
CA GLU A 288 -19.75 -14.20 -22.55
C GLU A 288 -20.48 -12.97 -22.03
N HIS A 289 -20.75 -12.03 -22.92
CA HIS A 289 -21.50 -10.80 -22.66
C HIS A 289 -20.99 -9.90 -21.52
N ILE A 290 -19.72 -10.00 -21.12
CA ILE A 290 -19.18 -9.31 -19.95
C ILE A 290 -19.36 -7.78 -20.02
N GLU A 291 -19.09 -7.14 -21.16
CA GLU A 291 -19.23 -5.68 -21.33
C GLU A 291 -20.69 -5.25 -21.10
N TYR A 292 -21.63 -6.00 -21.66
CA TYR A 292 -23.06 -5.75 -21.47
C TYR A 292 -23.47 -5.88 -19.99
N LEU A 293 -23.01 -6.93 -19.29
CA LEU A 293 -23.32 -7.16 -17.87
C LEU A 293 -22.77 -6.03 -17.00
N VAL A 294 -21.52 -5.62 -17.22
CA VAL A 294 -20.87 -4.55 -16.47
C VAL A 294 -21.61 -3.21 -16.65
N GLU A 295 -22.04 -2.89 -17.87
CA GLU A 295 -22.78 -1.66 -18.16
C GLU A 295 -24.22 -1.67 -17.59
N LYS A 296 -24.89 -2.82 -17.61
CA LYS A 296 -26.30 -2.93 -17.20
C LYS A 296 -26.52 -3.17 -15.72
N LEU A 297 -25.49 -3.59 -15.01
CA LEU A 297 -25.53 -3.91 -13.59
C LEU A 297 -24.58 -3.00 -12.77
N PRO A 298 -24.81 -1.67 -12.72
CA PRO A 298 -23.91 -0.74 -12.07
C PRO A 298 -23.80 -0.94 -10.54
N ASN A 299 -24.76 -1.64 -9.94
CA ASN A 299 -24.79 -2.01 -8.53
C ASN A 299 -24.17 -3.39 -8.25
N VAL A 300 -23.59 -4.04 -9.26
CA VAL A 300 -22.80 -5.27 -9.11
C VAL A 300 -21.33 -4.96 -9.33
N HIS A 301 -20.47 -5.36 -8.42
CA HIS A 301 -19.03 -5.28 -8.57
C HIS A 301 -18.49 -6.61 -9.12
N PHE A 302 -17.83 -6.54 -10.25
CA PHE A 302 -17.28 -7.69 -10.98
C PHE A 302 -15.82 -7.89 -10.64
N HIS A 303 -15.48 -9.00 -10.02
CA HIS A 303 -14.12 -9.39 -9.67
C HIS A 303 -13.63 -10.48 -10.64
N ILE A 304 -12.67 -10.15 -11.50
CA ILE A 304 -12.18 -11.05 -12.54
C ILE A 304 -10.77 -11.54 -12.18
N PHE A 305 -10.62 -12.86 -12.07
CA PHE A 305 -9.41 -13.52 -11.61
C PHE A 305 -8.75 -14.33 -12.72
N ALA A 306 -7.43 -14.22 -12.88
CA ALA A 306 -6.65 -15.06 -13.80
C ALA A 306 -5.29 -15.44 -13.20
N HIS A 307 -4.80 -16.65 -13.49
CA HIS A 307 -3.45 -17.10 -13.14
C HIS A 307 -2.33 -16.46 -13.97
N SER A 308 -2.70 -15.63 -14.95
CA SER A 308 -1.80 -14.91 -15.84
C SER A 308 -2.15 -13.44 -15.93
N TYR A 309 -1.38 -12.68 -16.68
CA TYR A 309 -1.77 -11.32 -17.07
C TYR A 309 -2.95 -11.37 -18.03
N PHE A 310 -3.84 -10.38 -17.92
CA PHE A 310 -4.98 -10.25 -18.82
C PHE A 310 -4.57 -9.76 -20.20
N GLY A 311 -5.20 -10.28 -21.22
CA GLY A 311 -5.11 -9.73 -22.57
C GLY A 311 -5.97 -8.47 -22.76
N PRO A 312 -5.82 -7.76 -23.90
CA PRO A 312 -6.42 -6.44 -24.12
C PRO A 312 -7.95 -6.37 -23.95
N ARG A 313 -8.68 -7.45 -24.30
CA ARG A 313 -10.15 -7.49 -24.18
C ARG A 313 -10.63 -7.40 -22.74
N VAL A 314 -9.93 -8.03 -21.80
CA VAL A 314 -10.27 -7.97 -20.38
C VAL A 314 -9.68 -6.71 -19.74
N GLN A 315 -8.47 -6.28 -20.13
CA GLN A 315 -7.85 -5.07 -19.61
C GLN A 315 -8.71 -3.82 -19.83
N VAL A 316 -9.40 -3.72 -20.98
CA VAL A 316 -10.27 -2.57 -21.29
C VAL A 316 -11.44 -2.42 -20.31
N LEU A 317 -11.83 -3.50 -19.62
CA LEU A 317 -12.90 -3.46 -18.61
C LEU A 317 -12.51 -2.67 -17.37
N ASN A 318 -11.20 -2.43 -17.15
CA ASN A 318 -10.71 -1.62 -16.04
C ASN A 318 -11.19 -0.16 -16.06
N ARG A 319 -11.72 0.31 -17.19
CA ARG A 319 -12.37 1.62 -17.32
C ARG A 319 -13.68 1.75 -16.52
N PHE A 320 -14.29 0.62 -16.15
CA PHE A 320 -15.53 0.62 -15.39
C PHE A 320 -15.26 0.61 -13.89
N LEU A 321 -15.92 1.50 -13.15
CA LEU A 321 -15.74 1.63 -11.68
C LEU A 321 -16.18 0.38 -10.90
N ASN A 322 -17.08 -0.41 -11.49
CA ASN A 322 -17.61 -1.64 -10.91
C ASN A 322 -16.86 -2.90 -11.39
N VAL A 323 -15.62 -2.76 -11.87
CA VAL A 323 -14.75 -3.88 -12.26
C VAL A 323 -13.43 -3.83 -11.50
N SER A 324 -12.98 -4.97 -11.02
CA SER A 324 -11.64 -5.18 -10.48
C SER A 324 -10.98 -6.38 -11.13
N LEU A 325 -9.76 -6.19 -11.65
CA LEU A 325 -8.98 -7.22 -12.30
C LEU A 325 -7.89 -7.75 -11.35
N TYR A 326 -7.78 -9.07 -11.24
CA TYR A 326 -6.81 -9.78 -10.39
C TYR A 326 -5.90 -10.67 -11.25
N PRO A 327 -4.87 -10.09 -11.91
CA PRO A 327 -3.88 -10.89 -12.63
C PRO A 327 -2.97 -11.61 -11.65
N ASN A 328 -2.54 -12.83 -11.98
CA ASN A 328 -1.64 -13.64 -11.13
C ASN A 328 -2.11 -13.71 -9.66
N TYR A 329 -3.42 -13.88 -9.44
CA TYR A 329 -3.97 -13.86 -8.10
C TYR A 329 -3.39 -14.95 -7.20
N THR A 330 -3.35 -14.66 -5.91
CA THR A 330 -2.97 -15.62 -4.86
C THR A 330 -4.19 -16.33 -4.30
N PRO A 331 -4.06 -17.53 -3.70
CA PRO A 331 -5.16 -18.19 -3.02
C PRO A 331 -5.80 -17.33 -1.93
N TYR A 332 -5.04 -16.47 -1.27
CA TYR A 332 -5.56 -15.52 -0.30
C TYR A 332 -6.59 -14.56 -0.94
N GLN A 333 -6.23 -13.92 -2.06
CA GLN A 333 -7.13 -12.99 -2.75
C GLN A 333 -8.43 -13.67 -3.19
N SER A 334 -8.33 -14.89 -3.71
CA SER A 334 -9.51 -15.67 -4.10
C SER A 334 -10.36 -16.07 -2.89
N GLN A 335 -9.75 -16.45 -1.78
CA GLN A 335 -10.45 -16.82 -0.55
C GLN A 335 -11.15 -15.62 0.08
N GLU A 336 -10.49 -14.47 0.15
CA GLU A 336 -11.06 -13.21 0.62
C GLU A 336 -12.29 -12.84 -0.22
N MET A 337 -12.18 -12.97 -1.55
CA MET A 337 -13.29 -12.68 -2.44
C MET A 337 -14.46 -13.64 -2.26
N LEU A 338 -14.18 -14.93 -2.15
CA LEU A 338 -15.20 -15.94 -1.96
C LEU A 338 -15.99 -15.74 -0.66
N SER A 339 -15.35 -15.20 0.38
CA SER A 339 -16.04 -14.87 1.65
C SER A 339 -17.06 -13.74 1.50
N LYS A 340 -16.84 -12.82 0.55
CA LYS A 340 -17.70 -11.66 0.26
C LYS A 340 -18.65 -11.88 -0.91
N LEU A 341 -18.57 -13.03 -1.58
CA LEU A 341 -19.31 -13.34 -2.78
C LEU A 341 -20.82 -13.39 -2.54
N ASP A 342 -21.62 -12.67 -3.32
CA ASP A 342 -23.07 -12.80 -3.33
C ASP A 342 -23.51 -13.88 -4.33
N PHE A 343 -22.88 -13.91 -5.51
CA PHE A 343 -23.10 -14.93 -6.54
C PHE A 343 -21.88 -15.07 -7.44
N TYR A 344 -21.78 -16.19 -8.15
CA TYR A 344 -20.72 -16.47 -9.11
C TYR A 344 -21.22 -16.37 -10.55
N LEU A 345 -20.42 -15.83 -11.44
CA LEU A 345 -20.69 -15.80 -12.89
C LEU A 345 -19.79 -16.78 -13.62
N ASP A 346 -20.39 -17.86 -14.11
CA ASP A 346 -19.74 -18.87 -14.93
C ASP A 346 -19.92 -18.54 -16.41
N ILE A 347 -19.13 -17.57 -16.90
CA ILE A 347 -19.25 -17.00 -18.25
C ILE A 347 -17.98 -17.13 -19.09
N ASN A 348 -17.03 -17.89 -18.64
CA ASN A 348 -15.76 -18.18 -19.28
C ASN A 348 -15.96 -19.34 -20.30
N HIS A 349 -15.44 -19.15 -21.53
CA HIS A 349 -15.59 -20.13 -22.62
C HIS A 349 -14.55 -21.24 -22.62
N ASN A 350 -13.62 -21.25 -21.69
CA ASN A 350 -12.61 -22.28 -21.59
C ASN A 350 -12.93 -23.24 -20.42
N ARG A 351 -11.95 -23.82 -19.79
CA ARG A 351 -12.14 -24.76 -18.69
C ARG A 351 -12.47 -24.08 -17.37
N GLU A 352 -13.06 -24.82 -16.46
CA GLU A 352 -13.19 -24.43 -15.06
C GLU A 352 -11.81 -24.21 -14.42
N ILE A 353 -11.69 -23.16 -13.62
CA ILE A 353 -10.45 -22.81 -12.89
C ILE A 353 -10.59 -23.16 -11.40
N ASP A 354 -9.58 -23.79 -10.82
CA ASP A 354 -9.43 -24.06 -9.38
C ASP A 354 -10.60 -24.81 -8.71
N ASN A 355 -11.37 -25.58 -9.47
CA ASN A 355 -12.61 -26.23 -9.01
C ASN A 355 -13.59 -25.24 -8.37
N ILE A 356 -13.72 -24.05 -8.98
CA ILE A 356 -14.47 -22.93 -8.41
C ILE A 356 -15.96 -23.26 -8.24
N ILE A 357 -16.56 -24.04 -9.14
CA ILE A 357 -17.96 -24.44 -9.06
C ILE A 357 -18.24 -25.19 -7.76
N SER A 358 -17.38 -26.15 -7.42
CA SER A 358 -17.50 -26.90 -6.15
C SER A 358 -17.35 -25.97 -4.94
N LYS A 359 -16.37 -25.09 -4.96
CA LYS A 359 -16.12 -24.13 -3.85
C LYS A 359 -17.32 -23.20 -3.63
N VAL A 360 -17.93 -22.70 -4.69
CA VAL A 360 -19.10 -21.83 -4.62
C VAL A 360 -20.34 -22.58 -4.11
N HIS A 361 -20.52 -23.84 -4.52
CA HIS A 361 -21.57 -24.69 -3.98
C HIS A 361 -21.41 -24.97 -2.48
N ASP A 362 -20.18 -25.23 -2.04
CA ASP A 362 -19.87 -25.44 -0.59
C ASP A 362 -20.22 -24.20 0.24
N LEU A 363 -20.10 -22.99 -0.36
CA LEU A 363 -20.51 -21.73 0.25
C LEU A 363 -22.02 -21.46 0.14
N SER A 364 -22.78 -22.34 -0.52
CA SER A 364 -24.23 -22.19 -0.76
C SER A 364 -24.58 -20.88 -1.51
N LYS A 365 -23.70 -20.43 -2.41
CA LYS A 365 -23.91 -19.22 -3.21
C LYS A 365 -24.49 -19.56 -4.59
N PRO A 366 -25.36 -18.69 -5.14
CA PRO A 366 -25.91 -18.89 -6.49
C PRO A 366 -24.82 -18.86 -7.56
N ILE A 367 -24.99 -19.68 -8.60
CA ILE A 367 -24.16 -19.68 -9.81
C ILE A 367 -25.04 -19.31 -10.98
N PHE A 368 -24.63 -18.32 -11.76
CA PHE A 368 -25.29 -17.92 -13.00
C PHE A 368 -24.36 -18.19 -14.18
N ALA A 369 -24.89 -18.79 -15.24
CA ALA A 369 -24.15 -19.12 -16.45
C ALA A 369 -25.00 -18.86 -17.68
N PHE A 370 -24.38 -18.70 -18.86
CA PHE A 370 -25.06 -18.87 -20.11
C PHE A 370 -25.03 -20.35 -20.53
N GLU A 371 -25.97 -20.77 -21.39
CA GLU A 371 -26.07 -22.17 -21.82
C GLU A 371 -24.76 -22.72 -22.41
N ASN A 372 -24.01 -21.85 -23.09
CA ASN A 372 -22.77 -22.19 -23.79
C ASN A 372 -21.50 -22.02 -22.91
N THR A 373 -21.62 -21.60 -21.66
CA THR A 373 -20.46 -21.37 -20.76
C THR A 373 -20.51 -22.16 -19.46
N SER A 374 -21.63 -22.81 -19.14
CA SER A 374 -21.82 -23.51 -17.88
C SER A 374 -20.86 -24.69 -17.70
N HIS A 375 -20.06 -24.66 -16.62
CA HIS A 375 -19.19 -25.76 -16.19
C HIS A 375 -19.84 -26.63 -15.10
N ASP A 376 -21.05 -26.28 -14.64
CA ASP A 376 -21.76 -27.03 -13.61
C ASP A 376 -22.38 -28.32 -14.16
N THR A 377 -21.67 -29.41 -14.04
CA THR A 377 -22.11 -30.75 -14.49
C THR A 377 -23.34 -31.28 -13.74
N ASN A 378 -23.68 -30.70 -12.60
CA ASN A 378 -24.82 -31.10 -11.76
C ASN A 378 -26.10 -30.32 -12.04
N ASN A 379 -26.09 -29.44 -13.05
CA ASN A 379 -27.22 -28.60 -13.46
C ASN A 379 -27.87 -27.77 -12.31
N ARG A 380 -27.08 -27.31 -11.39
CA ARG A 380 -27.52 -26.45 -10.28
C ARG A 380 -27.41 -24.96 -10.60
N SER A 381 -26.69 -24.62 -11.66
CA SER A 381 -26.53 -23.24 -12.11
C SER A 381 -27.80 -22.71 -12.75
N GLN A 382 -28.08 -21.42 -12.53
CA GLN A 382 -29.18 -20.72 -13.16
C GLN A 382 -28.75 -20.22 -14.54
N ILE A 383 -29.45 -20.63 -15.58
CA ILE A 383 -29.13 -20.27 -16.98
C ILE A 383 -29.72 -18.90 -17.31
N LEU A 384 -28.83 -17.96 -17.69
CA LEU A 384 -29.15 -16.62 -18.12
C LEU A 384 -29.63 -16.62 -19.58
N GLN A 385 -30.69 -15.87 -19.84
CA GLN A 385 -31.14 -15.59 -21.21
C GLN A 385 -30.85 -14.11 -21.54
N LYS A 386 -30.32 -13.86 -22.73
CA LYS A 386 -29.90 -12.50 -23.19
C LYS A 386 -31.02 -11.44 -23.08
N ASN A 387 -32.26 -11.83 -23.05
CA ASN A 387 -33.43 -10.94 -23.01
C ASN A 387 -34.06 -10.79 -21.61
N GLN A 388 -33.53 -11.41 -20.57
CA GLN A 388 -34.01 -11.27 -19.20
C GLN A 388 -33.24 -10.14 -18.47
N THR A 389 -33.67 -8.90 -18.72
CA THR A 389 -33.05 -7.68 -18.11
C THR A 389 -33.74 -7.22 -16.81
N LYS A 390 -34.42 -8.09 -16.09
CA LYS A 390 -34.95 -7.80 -14.74
C LYS A 390 -34.29 -8.75 -13.74
N TRP A 391 -33.35 -8.21 -13.04
CA TRP A 391 -32.73 -8.79 -11.85
C TRP A 391 -33.37 -8.19 -10.59
#